data_5452cc8f3a856609c4060b376ab7cff8
#
_entry.id   5452cc8f3a856609c4060b376ab7cff8
#
_cell.length_a   1.000
_cell.length_b   1.000
_cell.length_c   1.000
_cell.angle_alpha   90.00
_cell.angle_beta   90.00
_cell.angle_gamma   90.00
#
_symmetry.space_group_name_H-M   'P 1'
#
loop_
_entity.id
_entity.type
_entity.pdbx_description
1 polymer ?
#
loop_
_entity_poly.entity_id
_entity_poly.type
_entity_poly.pdbx_seq_one_letter_code
_entity_poly.pdbx_strand_id
1 'polypeptide(L)'
;MTATTQKDSSIVLRFLAAPMDITYGGTVHGGKLLEWIDKAGYACAAGWSAHYCVTVYVGDVRFTRPVAIGELVEVEARLVNTGRTSMHILVTVSSADPKTGEYTEATRCVTVFVAVDGDGRPVAVPTWTPPTPEAAELQASALRSAQVRADIEASMKDQVYTSAGTGLERTLRFLAAPSDVNWGGKVHGGTVMRWIDEAAYVCAAGWNRGSAIAVYAGGVRFYRPLLIGSVVEVRARLVHTGRTSMHISVHVRSGDPKTVERQLTTHCMMIFVGLDEQRAAPVPQWVPVSDEDVALDAHARHLIDLRTQTDLLDRELPRAAR
;
A
#
# COMPACT_ATOMS: atom_id res chain seq x y z
N MET A 1 30.43 -14.82 -28.08
CA MET A 1 30.46 -14.22 -26.73
C MET A 1 29.23 -13.32 -26.63
N THR A 2 28.14 -13.84 -26.08
CA THR A 2 26.91 -13.05 -25.79
C THR A 2 27.22 -12.16 -24.60
N ALA A 3 27.26 -10.85 -24.82
CA ALA A 3 27.36 -9.87 -23.75
C ALA A 3 26.20 -10.14 -22.79
N THR A 4 26.50 -10.55 -21.57
CA THR A 4 25.52 -10.65 -20.50
C THR A 4 25.12 -9.21 -20.19
N THR A 5 24.01 -8.73 -20.76
CA THR A 5 23.47 -7.43 -20.45
C THR A 5 23.19 -7.44 -18.94
N GLN A 6 23.92 -6.65 -18.19
CA GLN A 6 23.70 -6.50 -16.76
C GLN A 6 22.26 -6.01 -16.60
N LYS A 7 21.41 -6.78 -15.92
CA LYS A 7 20.02 -6.42 -15.68
C LYS A 7 19.99 -5.24 -14.72
N ASP A 8 19.23 -4.21 -15.08
CA ASP A 8 19.03 -3.07 -14.19
C ASP A 8 18.23 -3.50 -12.95
N SER A 9 18.82 -3.28 -11.78
CA SER A 9 18.18 -3.56 -10.49
C SER A 9 17.35 -2.38 -9.97
N SER A 10 17.21 -1.32 -10.76
CA SER A 10 16.42 -0.14 -10.42
C SER A 10 15.74 0.47 -11.63
N ILE A 11 14.67 1.20 -11.40
CA ILE A 11 13.98 2.01 -12.40
C ILE A 11 13.44 3.28 -11.74
N VAL A 12 13.35 4.34 -12.52
CA VAL A 12 12.74 5.61 -12.12
C VAL A 12 11.59 5.92 -13.08
N LEU A 13 10.39 6.07 -12.53
CA LEU A 13 9.24 6.57 -13.27
C LEU A 13 8.93 7.99 -12.81
N ARG A 14 8.52 8.85 -13.75
CA ARG A 14 8.15 10.23 -13.46
C ARG A 14 6.74 10.51 -13.93
N PHE A 15 5.98 11.20 -13.09
CA PHE A 15 4.59 11.59 -13.34
C PHE A 15 4.41 13.07 -13.05
N LEU A 16 3.49 13.72 -13.74
CA LEU A 16 3.01 15.04 -13.37
C LEU A 16 1.71 14.86 -12.59
N ALA A 17 1.65 15.38 -11.36
CA ALA A 17 0.43 15.36 -10.55
C ALA A 17 -0.67 16.17 -11.23
N ALA A 18 -1.64 15.48 -11.84
CA ALA A 18 -2.71 16.10 -12.62
C ALA A 18 -3.91 16.48 -11.73
N PRO A 19 -4.76 17.43 -12.17
CA PRO A 19 -5.97 17.81 -11.42
C PRO A 19 -6.92 16.64 -11.12
N MET A 20 -6.92 15.58 -11.95
CA MET A 20 -7.74 14.38 -11.73
C MET A 20 -7.17 13.43 -10.68
N ASP A 21 -5.95 13.64 -10.21
CA ASP A 21 -5.28 12.79 -9.22
C ASP A 21 -5.49 13.25 -7.78
N ILE A 22 -6.30 14.30 -7.55
CA ILE A 22 -6.47 14.96 -6.25
C ILE A 22 -7.67 14.45 -5.45
N THR A 23 -7.57 14.64 -4.14
CA THR A 23 -8.68 14.55 -3.20
C THR A 23 -9.45 15.86 -3.12
N TYR A 24 -10.56 15.84 -2.40
CA TYR A 24 -11.30 17.05 -2.01
C TYR A 24 -10.46 18.06 -1.19
N GLY A 25 -9.30 17.66 -0.66
CA GLY A 25 -8.34 18.52 0.05
C GLY A 25 -7.28 19.19 -0.81
N GLY A 26 -7.31 19.02 -2.14
CA GLY A 26 -6.40 19.71 -3.08
C GLY A 26 -4.99 19.11 -3.19
N THR A 27 -4.75 17.95 -2.61
CA THR A 27 -3.50 17.19 -2.72
C THR A 27 -3.73 15.87 -3.44
N VAL A 28 -2.67 15.26 -3.96
CA VAL A 28 -2.74 13.94 -4.60
C VAL A 28 -3.31 12.91 -3.62
N HIS A 29 -4.25 12.13 -4.10
CA HIS A 29 -4.92 11.06 -3.35
C HIS A 29 -3.90 9.98 -2.92
N GLY A 30 -3.97 9.50 -1.67
CA GLY A 30 -3.09 8.44 -1.18
C GLY A 30 -3.11 7.19 -2.05
N GLY A 31 -4.29 6.78 -2.49
CA GLY A 31 -4.49 5.68 -3.42
C GLY A 31 -3.79 5.88 -4.78
N LYS A 32 -3.64 7.14 -5.24
CA LYS A 32 -2.90 7.43 -6.47
C LYS A 32 -1.40 7.23 -6.30
N LEU A 33 -0.86 7.64 -5.15
CA LEU A 33 0.54 7.34 -4.82
C LEU A 33 0.79 5.84 -4.75
N LEU A 34 -0.16 5.07 -4.19
CA LEU A 34 -0.10 3.60 -4.15
C LEU A 34 -0.13 2.98 -5.56
N GLU A 35 -0.91 3.53 -6.51
CA GLU A 35 -0.87 3.12 -7.92
C GLU A 35 0.51 3.34 -8.56
N TRP A 36 1.13 4.49 -8.33
CA TRP A 36 2.45 4.79 -8.88
C TRP A 36 3.54 3.92 -8.26
N ILE A 37 3.46 3.65 -6.95
CA ILE A 37 4.32 2.71 -6.24
C ILE A 37 4.24 1.31 -6.87
N ASP A 38 3.03 0.79 -7.08
CA ASP A 38 2.82 -0.53 -7.66
C ASP A 38 3.33 -0.61 -9.11
N LYS A 39 3.12 0.43 -9.92
CA LYS A 39 3.64 0.51 -11.30
C LYS A 39 5.16 0.48 -11.36
N ALA A 40 5.83 1.28 -10.52
CA ALA A 40 7.29 1.31 -10.49
C ALA A 40 7.87 -0.01 -9.96
N GLY A 41 7.28 -0.56 -8.89
CA GLY A 41 7.64 -1.86 -8.35
C GLY A 41 7.48 -2.99 -9.39
N TYR A 42 6.37 -3.01 -10.11
CA TYR A 42 6.13 -3.95 -11.21
C TYR A 42 7.20 -3.83 -12.31
N ALA A 43 7.48 -2.61 -12.76
CA ALA A 43 8.45 -2.39 -13.83
C ALA A 43 9.85 -2.87 -13.43
N CYS A 44 10.27 -2.62 -12.18
CA CYS A 44 11.53 -3.14 -11.63
C CYS A 44 11.52 -4.68 -11.57
N ALA A 45 10.44 -5.29 -11.05
CA ALA A 45 10.31 -6.73 -10.92
C ALA A 45 10.31 -7.44 -12.28
N ALA A 46 9.53 -6.94 -13.23
CA ALA A 46 9.43 -7.50 -14.58
C ALA A 46 10.76 -7.36 -15.36
N GLY A 47 11.43 -6.21 -15.23
CA GLY A 47 12.76 -5.97 -15.83
C GLY A 47 13.80 -6.93 -15.31
N TRP A 48 13.84 -7.16 -13.99
CA TRP A 48 14.79 -8.10 -13.38
C TRP A 48 14.50 -9.55 -13.72
N SER A 49 13.24 -10.01 -13.54
CA SER A 49 12.87 -11.41 -13.72
C SER A 49 12.75 -11.82 -15.19
N ALA A 50 12.47 -10.89 -16.10
CA ALA A 50 12.02 -11.12 -17.47
C ALA A 50 10.72 -11.95 -17.58
N HIS A 51 9.88 -11.89 -16.51
CA HIS A 51 8.60 -12.57 -16.43
C HIS A 51 7.50 -11.58 -16.04
N TYR A 52 6.25 -11.98 -16.29
CA TYR A 52 5.12 -11.29 -15.68
C TYR A 52 5.18 -11.46 -14.16
N CYS A 53 4.91 -10.38 -13.42
CA CYS A 53 4.97 -10.37 -11.97
C CYS A 53 3.64 -9.97 -11.35
N VAL A 54 3.35 -10.50 -10.18
CA VAL A 54 2.18 -10.14 -9.38
C VAL A 54 2.63 -9.53 -8.06
N THR A 55 1.96 -8.48 -7.65
CA THR A 55 2.13 -7.87 -6.33
C THR A 55 1.54 -8.81 -5.29
N VAL A 56 2.34 -9.21 -4.31
CA VAL A 56 1.87 -10.08 -3.21
C VAL A 56 1.81 -9.34 -1.88
N TYR A 57 2.61 -8.28 -1.74
CA TYR A 57 2.63 -7.47 -0.53
C TYR A 57 3.08 -6.05 -0.82
N VAL A 58 2.41 -5.09 -0.18
CA VAL A 58 2.87 -3.70 -0.07
C VAL A 58 3.02 -3.39 1.41
N GLY A 59 4.24 -3.05 1.81
CA GLY A 59 4.58 -2.74 3.20
C GLY A 59 4.01 -1.43 3.68
N ASP A 60 4.39 -1.08 4.88
CA ASP A 60 3.96 0.13 5.56
C ASP A 60 4.27 1.38 4.74
N VAL A 61 3.25 2.00 4.17
CA VAL A 61 3.37 3.24 3.40
C VAL A 61 2.99 4.40 4.30
N ARG A 62 3.95 5.27 4.60
CA ARG A 62 3.74 6.48 5.41
C ARG A 62 3.77 7.70 4.52
N PHE A 63 2.66 8.38 4.46
CA PHE A 63 2.56 9.64 3.72
C PHE A 63 3.09 10.77 4.61
N THR A 64 4.39 11.07 4.51
CA THR A 64 5.07 12.04 5.38
C THR A 64 4.91 13.47 4.89
N ARG A 65 4.63 13.65 3.58
CA ARG A 65 4.41 14.93 2.93
C ARG A 65 3.31 14.81 1.88
N PRO A 66 2.33 15.72 1.86
CA PRO A 66 1.37 15.79 0.76
C PRO A 66 2.06 16.20 -0.54
N VAL A 67 1.61 15.62 -1.66
CA VAL A 67 2.02 16.00 -3.02
C VAL A 67 0.98 16.96 -3.58
N ALA A 68 1.43 18.13 -4.06
CA ALA A 68 0.53 19.14 -4.62
C ALA A 68 0.27 18.90 -6.11
N ILE A 69 -0.83 19.50 -6.62
CA ILE A 69 -1.13 19.53 -8.06
C ILE A 69 0.00 20.26 -8.78
N GLY A 70 0.41 19.74 -9.94
CA GLY A 70 1.45 20.33 -10.78
C GLY A 70 2.86 20.01 -10.32
N GLU A 71 3.07 19.32 -9.17
CA GLU A 71 4.39 18.79 -8.83
C GLU A 71 4.79 17.65 -9.77
N LEU A 72 6.08 17.57 -10.08
CA LEU A 72 6.70 16.41 -10.68
C LEU A 72 6.90 15.35 -9.60
N VAL A 73 6.37 14.15 -9.82
CA VAL A 73 6.50 13.02 -8.91
C VAL A 73 7.49 12.03 -9.51
N GLU A 74 8.55 11.74 -8.78
CA GLU A 74 9.53 10.74 -9.11
C GLU A 74 9.33 9.51 -8.22
N VAL A 75 9.22 8.35 -8.84
CA VAL A 75 9.06 7.06 -8.15
C VAL A 75 10.23 6.18 -8.54
N GLU A 76 11.18 6.07 -7.63
CA GLU A 76 12.32 5.17 -7.76
C GLU A 76 11.98 3.81 -7.16
N ALA A 77 12.11 2.75 -7.94
CA ALA A 77 11.98 1.37 -7.49
C ALA A 77 13.33 0.66 -7.62
N ARG A 78 13.85 0.13 -6.51
CA ARG A 78 15.16 -0.52 -6.42
C ARG A 78 15.03 -1.90 -5.81
N LEU A 79 15.57 -2.92 -6.48
CA LEU A 79 15.65 -4.27 -5.97
C LEU A 79 16.60 -4.30 -4.76
N VAL A 80 16.13 -4.85 -3.64
CA VAL A 80 16.90 -4.93 -2.40
C VAL A 80 17.10 -6.35 -1.91
N ASN A 81 16.31 -7.32 -2.40
CA ASN A 81 16.51 -8.73 -2.11
C ASN A 81 15.74 -9.61 -3.08
N THR A 82 16.23 -10.83 -3.33
CA THR A 82 15.51 -11.87 -4.06
C THR A 82 15.41 -13.15 -3.24
N GLY A 83 14.21 -13.74 -3.22
CA GLY A 83 14.02 -15.13 -2.84
C GLY A 83 14.05 -16.04 -4.07
N ARG A 84 13.58 -17.27 -3.95
CA ARG A 84 13.54 -18.21 -5.08
C ARG A 84 12.64 -17.71 -6.23
N THR A 85 11.48 -17.16 -5.92
CA THR A 85 10.46 -16.68 -6.87
C THR A 85 10.01 -15.25 -6.60
N SER A 86 10.47 -14.64 -5.50
CA SER A 86 10.06 -13.33 -5.03
C SER A 86 11.17 -12.29 -5.15
N MET A 87 10.76 -11.04 -5.29
CA MET A 87 11.63 -9.88 -5.36
C MET A 87 11.12 -8.84 -4.35
N HIS A 88 12.02 -8.38 -3.47
CA HIS A 88 11.74 -7.30 -2.54
C HIS A 88 12.28 -6.01 -3.15
N ILE A 89 11.43 -5.04 -3.29
CA ILE A 89 11.72 -3.79 -3.99
C ILE A 89 11.43 -2.63 -3.05
N LEU A 90 12.45 -1.84 -2.76
CA LEU A 90 12.30 -0.57 -2.07
C LEU A 90 11.79 0.45 -3.09
N VAL A 91 10.66 1.06 -2.80
CA VAL A 91 10.08 2.11 -3.62
C VAL A 91 10.11 3.42 -2.84
N THR A 92 10.72 4.43 -3.40
CA THR A 92 10.78 5.79 -2.85
C THR A 92 10.01 6.74 -3.77
N VAL A 93 9.10 7.51 -3.20
CA VAL A 93 8.35 8.54 -3.90
C VAL A 93 8.85 9.89 -3.43
N SER A 94 9.28 10.72 -4.36
CA SER A 94 9.69 12.11 -4.12
C SER A 94 8.91 13.04 -5.04
N SER A 95 8.70 14.28 -4.62
CA SER A 95 8.07 15.28 -5.49
C SER A 95 8.81 16.62 -5.45
N ALA A 96 8.68 17.37 -6.53
CA ALA A 96 9.31 18.68 -6.71
C ALA A 96 8.38 19.64 -7.43
N ASP A 97 8.45 20.92 -7.09
CA ASP A 97 7.94 21.97 -7.97
C ASP A 97 8.77 21.95 -9.26
N PRO A 98 8.15 21.82 -10.45
CA PRO A 98 8.88 21.80 -11.72
C PRO A 98 9.72 23.06 -12.00
N LYS A 99 9.44 24.16 -11.30
CA LYS A 99 10.20 25.42 -11.43
C LYS A 99 11.53 25.40 -10.68
N THR A 100 11.59 24.68 -9.54
CA THR A 100 12.81 24.59 -8.72
C THR A 100 13.59 23.31 -9.01
N GLY A 101 12.90 22.22 -9.33
CA GLY A 101 13.51 20.91 -9.57
C GLY A 101 14.05 20.24 -8.30
N GLU A 102 13.77 20.80 -7.11
CA GLU A 102 14.23 20.25 -5.84
C GLU A 102 13.27 19.17 -5.34
N TYR A 103 13.69 17.92 -5.47
CA TYR A 103 12.89 16.77 -5.01
C TYR A 103 12.97 16.59 -3.49
N THR A 104 11.81 16.39 -2.87
CA THR A 104 11.68 16.05 -1.46
C THR A 104 10.92 14.73 -1.34
N GLU A 105 11.41 13.82 -0.51
CA GLU A 105 10.76 12.53 -0.26
C GLU A 105 9.38 12.72 0.38
N ALA A 106 8.37 12.09 -0.21
CA ALA A 106 7.00 12.08 0.27
C ALA A 106 6.64 10.77 0.99
N THR A 107 7.18 9.64 0.52
CA THR A 107 7.01 8.33 1.17
C THR A 107 8.01 7.32 0.64
N ARG A 108 8.21 6.24 1.40
CA ARG A 108 8.92 5.03 0.96
C ARG A 108 8.28 3.79 1.55
N CYS A 109 8.42 2.67 0.84
CA CYS A 109 7.96 1.37 1.35
C CYS A 109 8.70 0.23 0.64
N VAL A 110 8.61 -0.97 1.21
CA VAL A 110 9.06 -2.20 0.55
C VAL A 110 7.85 -2.91 -0.03
N THR A 111 7.91 -3.22 -1.32
CA THR A 111 6.92 -4.03 -2.02
C THR A 111 7.51 -5.40 -2.34
N VAL A 112 6.67 -6.44 -2.38
CA VAL A 112 7.10 -7.79 -2.74
C VAL A 112 6.32 -8.25 -3.96
N PHE A 113 7.06 -8.62 -5.00
CA PHE A 113 6.54 -9.18 -6.24
C PHE A 113 6.96 -10.64 -6.38
N VAL A 114 6.11 -11.44 -7.02
CA VAL A 114 6.41 -12.82 -7.40
C VAL A 114 6.31 -12.95 -8.91
N ALA A 115 7.35 -13.51 -9.53
CA ALA A 115 7.34 -13.83 -10.95
C ALA A 115 6.49 -15.09 -11.21
N VAL A 116 5.65 -15.05 -12.24
CA VAL A 116 4.76 -16.17 -12.57
C VAL A 116 4.79 -16.47 -14.07
N ASP A 117 4.49 -17.73 -14.41
CA ASP A 117 4.32 -18.20 -15.78
C ASP A 117 2.93 -17.87 -16.35
N GLY A 118 2.67 -18.33 -17.57
CA GLY A 118 1.37 -18.15 -18.25
C GLY A 118 0.18 -18.76 -17.52
N ASP A 119 0.40 -19.78 -16.69
CA ASP A 119 -0.61 -20.45 -15.87
C ASP A 119 -0.76 -19.77 -14.47
N GLY A 120 0.05 -18.74 -14.18
CA GLY A 120 0.05 -18.03 -12.90
C GLY A 120 0.82 -18.76 -11.78
N ARG A 121 1.67 -19.75 -12.13
CA ARG A 121 2.50 -20.47 -11.17
C ARG A 121 3.80 -19.73 -10.93
N PRO A 122 4.29 -19.65 -9.66
CA PRO A 122 5.54 -18.99 -9.35
C PRO A 122 6.75 -19.62 -10.08
N VAL A 123 7.57 -18.78 -10.72
CA VAL A 123 8.82 -19.18 -11.42
C VAL A 123 10.04 -18.61 -10.72
N ALA A 124 11.19 -19.29 -10.87
CA ALA A 124 12.43 -18.84 -10.28
C ALA A 124 12.92 -17.52 -10.91
N VAL A 125 13.43 -16.63 -10.09
CA VAL A 125 14.03 -15.36 -10.51
C VAL A 125 15.55 -15.41 -10.39
N PRO A 126 16.31 -14.62 -11.18
CA PRO A 126 17.75 -14.49 -11.01
C PRO A 126 18.08 -14.02 -9.58
N THR A 127 19.11 -14.61 -8.97
CA THR A 127 19.61 -14.16 -7.68
C THR A 127 20.23 -12.77 -7.81
N TRP A 128 19.85 -11.86 -6.92
CA TRP A 128 20.48 -10.56 -6.81
C TRP A 128 21.51 -10.56 -5.69
N THR A 129 22.70 -10.01 -5.99
CA THR A 129 23.77 -9.80 -5.01
C THR A 129 23.99 -8.31 -4.85
N PRO A 130 24.06 -7.78 -3.63
CA PRO A 130 24.31 -6.36 -3.40
C PRO A 130 25.61 -5.92 -4.09
N PRO A 131 25.57 -4.91 -4.97
CA PRO A 131 26.77 -4.46 -5.68
C PRO A 131 27.68 -3.56 -4.84
N THR A 132 27.16 -2.98 -3.74
CA THR A 132 27.90 -2.05 -2.87
C THR A 132 27.63 -2.35 -1.39
N PRO A 133 28.48 -1.87 -0.46
CA PRO A 133 28.22 -1.98 0.97
C PRO A 133 26.86 -1.37 1.39
N GLU A 134 26.49 -0.23 0.83
CA GLU A 134 25.20 0.43 1.09
C GLU A 134 24.03 -0.43 0.64
N ALA A 135 24.15 -1.10 -0.53
CA ALA A 135 23.15 -2.04 -1.01
C ALA A 135 23.03 -3.28 -0.08
N ALA A 136 24.14 -3.72 0.50
CA ALA A 136 24.13 -4.81 1.50
C ALA A 136 23.44 -4.39 2.81
N GLU A 137 23.62 -3.16 3.26
CA GLU A 137 22.93 -2.61 4.42
C GLU A 137 21.42 -2.51 4.17
N LEU A 138 21.00 -2.04 2.98
CA LEU A 138 19.60 -2.01 2.56
C LEU A 138 18.99 -3.42 2.54
N GLN A 139 19.71 -4.42 2.01
CA GLN A 139 19.27 -5.80 2.05
C GLN A 139 19.10 -6.31 3.49
N ALA A 140 20.09 -6.08 4.34
CA ALA A 140 20.03 -6.50 5.74
C ALA A 140 18.85 -5.86 6.48
N SER A 141 18.58 -4.58 6.26
CA SER A 141 17.43 -3.89 6.83
C SER A 141 16.10 -4.43 6.30
N ALA A 142 15.98 -4.65 4.99
CA ALA A 142 14.77 -5.25 4.40
C ALA A 142 14.48 -6.65 4.97
N LEU A 143 15.52 -7.43 5.26
CA LEU A 143 15.40 -8.75 5.89
C LEU A 143 15.01 -8.65 7.37
N ARG A 144 15.57 -7.71 8.15
CA ARG A 144 15.16 -7.47 9.55
C ARG A 144 13.69 -7.07 9.63
N SER A 145 13.25 -6.15 8.78
CA SER A 145 11.85 -5.70 8.73
C SER A 145 10.89 -6.82 8.25
N ALA A 146 11.39 -7.89 7.60
CA ALA A 146 10.54 -8.98 7.12
C ALA A 146 9.86 -9.73 8.27
N GLN A 147 10.52 -9.87 9.44
CA GLN A 147 9.92 -10.53 10.59
C GLN A 147 8.77 -9.69 11.16
N VAL A 148 8.97 -8.40 11.38
CA VAL A 148 7.91 -7.51 11.89
C VAL A 148 6.73 -7.46 10.93
N ARG A 149 6.98 -7.46 9.60
CA ARG A 149 5.91 -7.55 8.60
C ARG A 149 5.14 -8.86 8.71
N ALA A 150 5.82 -9.98 8.96
CA ALA A 150 5.16 -11.28 9.16
C ALA A 150 4.29 -11.28 10.43
N ASP A 151 4.75 -10.64 11.51
CA ASP A 151 4.00 -10.53 12.77
C ASP A 151 2.76 -9.64 12.60
N ILE A 152 2.88 -8.51 11.87
CA ILE A 152 1.74 -7.66 11.50
C ILE A 152 0.72 -8.45 10.67
N GLU A 153 1.19 -9.19 9.66
CA GLU A 153 0.33 -10.01 8.82
C GLU A 153 -0.41 -11.09 9.61
N ALA A 154 0.29 -11.81 10.50
CA ALA A 154 -0.30 -12.83 11.35
C ALA A 154 -1.38 -12.21 12.24
N SER A 155 -1.06 -11.10 12.92
CA SER A 155 -2.01 -10.38 13.76
C SER A 155 -3.25 -9.92 12.99
N MET A 156 -3.08 -9.40 11.76
CA MET A 156 -4.22 -8.97 10.94
C MET A 156 -5.07 -10.14 10.45
N LYS A 157 -4.47 -11.30 10.16
CA LYS A 157 -5.17 -12.48 9.66
C LYS A 157 -6.02 -13.15 10.74
N ASP A 158 -5.55 -13.15 11.97
CA ASP A 158 -6.22 -13.79 13.10
C ASP A 158 -7.40 -12.98 13.64
N GLN A 159 -7.53 -11.73 13.22
CA GLN A 159 -8.61 -10.85 13.69
C GLN A 159 -9.95 -11.19 13.04
N VAL A 160 -10.97 -11.37 13.88
CA VAL A 160 -12.34 -11.68 13.45
C VAL A 160 -13.16 -10.40 13.29
N TYR A 161 -13.89 -10.31 12.19
CA TYR A 161 -14.84 -9.24 11.89
C TYR A 161 -16.22 -9.81 11.61
N THR A 162 -17.19 -9.44 12.43
CA THR A 162 -18.58 -9.88 12.28
C THR A 162 -19.54 -8.67 12.17
N SER A 163 -20.82 -8.90 12.26
CA SER A 163 -21.84 -7.84 12.35
C SER A 163 -22.06 -7.32 13.77
N ALA A 164 -21.38 -7.86 14.78
CA ALA A 164 -21.53 -7.43 16.18
C ALA A 164 -20.74 -6.14 16.50
N GLY A 165 -19.78 -5.76 15.64
CA GLY A 165 -19.06 -4.49 15.81
C GLY A 165 -19.96 -3.29 15.55
N THR A 166 -19.81 -2.23 16.38
CA THR A 166 -20.61 -1.00 16.32
C THR A 166 -19.88 0.18 15.67
N GLY A 167 -18.58 0.02 15.35
CA GLY A 167 -17.80 1.05 14.66
C GLY A 167 -18.42 1.43 13.32
N LEU A 168 -18.32 2.72 12.96
CA LEU A 168 -18.84 3.19 11.68
C LEU A 168 -18.31 2.35 10.53
N GLU A 169 -19.22 1.82 9.72
CA GLU A 169 -18.88 1.02 8.54
C GLU A 169 -19.38 1.69 7.26
N ARG A 170 -18.59 1.58 6.20
CA ARG A 170 -18.94 1.98 4.83
C ARG A 170 -18.57 0.87 3.87
N THR A 171 -19.46 0.58 2.94
CA THR A 171 -19.24 -0.46 1.93
C THR A 171 -19.45 0.11 0.53
N LEU A 172 -18.42 0.00 -0.30
CA LEU A 172 -18.52 0.28 -1.73
C LEU A 172 -18.69 -1.05 -2.48
N ARG A 173 -19.58 -1.05 -3.48
CA ARG A 173 -19.79 -2.22 -4.36
C ARG A 173 -19.84 -1.78 -5.80
N PHE A 174 -19.08 -2.46 -6.65
CA PHE A 174 -19.03 -2.18 -8.09
C PHE A 174 -18.51 -3.40 -8.86
N LEU A 175 -18.49 -3.31 -10.18
CA LEU A 175 -17.86 -4.29 -11.05
C LEU A 175 -16.44 -3.85 -11.39
N ALA A 176 -15.47 -4.78 -11.31
CA ALA A 176 -14.14 -4.54 -11.83
C ALA A 176 -14.21 -4.30 -13.34
N ALA A 177 -13.89 -3.08 -13.75
CA ALA A 177 -14.03 -2.64 -15.13
C ALA A 177 -12.87 -3.11 -16.02
N PRO A 178 -13.07 -3.25 -17.35
CA PRO A 178 -11.97 -3.53 -18.27
C PRO A 178 -10.82 -2.51 -18.21
N SER A 179 -11.10 -1.26 -17.84
CA SER A 179 -10.08 -0.21 -17.63
C SER A 179 -9.13 -0.48 -16.46
N ASP A 180 -9.49 -1.38 -15.57
CA ASP A 180 -8.72 -1.70 -14.36
C ASP A 180 -7.70 -2.84 -14.61
N VAL A 181 -7.63 -3.33 -15.86
CA VAL A 181 -6.82 -4.49 -16.24
C VAL A 181 -5.32 -4.19 -16.18
N ASN A 182 -4.56 -5.15 -15.67
CA ASN A 182 -3.10 -5.18 -15.74
C ASN A 182 -2.64 -6.00 -16.97
N TRP A 183 -1.31 -6.08 -17.17
CA TRP A 183 -0.71 -6.82 -18.29
C TRP A 183 -0.97 -8.33 -18.28
N GLY A 184 -1.43 -8.89 -17.15
CA GLY A 184 -1.80 -10.31 -16.99
C GLY A 184 -3.31 -10.57 -17.04
N GLY A 185 -4.13 -9.62 -17.48
CA GLY A 185 -5.57 -9.78 -17.62
C GLY A 185 -6.36 -9.78 -16.30
N LYS A 186 -5.76 -9.30 -15.22
CA LYS A 186 -6.36 -9.18 -13.88
C LYS A 186 -6.44 -7.72 -13.47
N VAL A 187 -7.11 -7.41 -12.38
CA VAL A 187 -7.10 -6.04 -11.82
C VAL A 187 -5.69 -5.70 -11.34
N HIS A 188 -5.24 -4.48 -11.63
CA HIS A 188 -3.95 -3.96 -11.19
C HIS A 188 -3.94 -3.79 -9.66
N GLY A 189 -2.85 -4.20 -8.98
CA GLY A 189 -2.75 -4.10 -7.51
C GLY A 189 -2.91 -2.67 -7.01
N GLY A 190 -2.29 -1.71 -7.69
CA GLY A 190 -2.44 -0.29 -7.41
C GLY A 190 -3.88 0.20 -7.49
N THR A 191 -4.68 -0.29 -8.44
CA THR A 191 -6.10 0.03 -8.55
C THR A 191 -6.89 -0.48 -7.33
N VAL A 192 -6.59 -1.69 -6.86
CA VAL A 192 -7.23 -2.22 -5.64
C VAL A 192 -6.86 -1.37 -4.43
N MET A 193 -5.61 -0.94 -4.33
CA MET A 193 -5.16 -0.05 -3.24
C MET A 193 -5.84 1.33 -3.29
N ARG A 194 -6.11 1.87 -4.48
CA ARG A 194 -6.89 3.09 -4.65
C ARG A 194 -8.32 2.92 -4.12
N TRP A 195 -9.00 1.82 -4.44
CA TRP A 195 -10.35 1.53 -3.91
C TRP A 195 -10.36 1.38 -2.39
N ILE A 196 -9.30 0.82 -1.81
CA ILE A 196 -9.11 0.73 -0.35
C ILE A 196 -9.06 2.13 0.26
N ASP A 197 -8.24 3.01 -0.30
CA ASP A 197 -8.08 4.38 0.19
C ASP A 197 -9.39 5.19 0.03
N GLU A 198 -10.10 5.07 -1.10
CA GLU A 198 -11.39 5.69 -1.33
C GLU A 198 -12.45 5.24 -0.28
N ALA A 199 -12.57 3.94 -0.04
CA ALA A 199 -13.52 3.42 0.95
C ALA A 199 -13.17 3.87 2.38
N ALA A 200 -11.87 3.85 2.72
CA ALA A 200 -11.40 4.33 4.01
C ALA A 200 -11.62 5.82 4.18
N TYR A 201 -11.42 6.63 3.14
CA TYR A 201 -11.72 8.06 3.15
C TYR A 201 -13.21 8.32 3.42
N VAL A 202 -14.11 7.61 2.74
CA VAL A 202 -15.57 7.75 2.97
C VAL A 202 -15.93 7.39 4.42
N CYS A 203 -15.28 6.41 5.01
CA CYS A 203 -15.45 6.05 6.41
C CYS A 203 -14.90 7.16 7.33
N ALA A 204 -13.68 7.64 7.10
CA ALA A 204 -13.05 8.70 7.90
C ALA A 204 -13.83 10.01 7.84
N ALA A 205 -14.20 10.46 6.64
CA ALA A 205 -14.98 11.69 6.45
C ALA A 205 -16.37 11.59 7.09
N GLY A 206 -17.00 10.41 6.99
CA GLY A 206 -18.30 10.15 7.62
C GLY A 206 -18.25 10.19 9.15
N TRP A 207 -17.13 9.77 9.76
CA TRP A 207 -16.91 9.83 11.20
C TRP A 207 -16.56 11.25 11.67
N ASN A 208 -15.53 11.84 11.06
CA ASN A 208 -15.00 13.15 11.44
C ASN A 208 -15.97 14.30 11.09
N ARG A 209 -16.86 14.10 10.11
CA ARG A 209 -17.74 15.15 9.54
C ARG A 209 -16.98 16.38 9.05
N GLY A 210 -15.71 16.21 8.71
CA GLY A 210 -14.80 17.25 8.25
C GLY A 210 -13.72 16.67 7.35
N SER A 211 -12.74 17.48 7.00
CA SER A 211 -11.61 17.05 6.17
C SER A 211 -10.75 16.02 6.88
N ALA A 212 -10.23 15.06 6.11
CA ALA A 212 -9.30 14.06 6.60
C ALA A 212 -8.30 13.72 5.51
N ILE A 213 -7.08 13.34 5.91
CA ILE A 213 -6.01 12.92 5.01
C ILE A 213 -5.45 11.57 5.44
N ALA A 214 -5.15 10.71 4.48
CA ALA A 214 -4.45 9.47 4.73
C ALA A 214 -3.01 9.76 5.15
N VAL A 215 -2.56 9.19 6.26
CA VAL A 215 -1.18 9.30 6.76
C VAL A 215 -0.47 7.95 6.77
N TYR A 216 -1.22 6.86 6.63
CA TYR A 216 -0.67 5.52 6.64
C TYR A 216 -1.56 4.53 5.89
N ALA A 217 -0.92 3.67 5.10
CA ALA A 217 -1.52 2.47 4.52
C ALA A 217 -0.55 1.30 4.75
N GLY A 218 -1.02 0.23 5.39
CA GLY A 218 -0.11 -0.83 5.72
C GLY A 218 -0.69 -2.22 5.79
N GLY A 219 0.22 -3.18 5.60
CA GLY A 219 -0.12 -4.58 5.64
C GLY A 219 -1.01 -5.02 4.47
N VAL A 220 -0.88 -4.41 3.28
CA VAL A 220 -1.67 -4.80 2.11
C VAL A 220 -1.12 -6.10 1.55
N ARG A 221 -1.76 -7.21 1.87
CA ARG A 221 -1.44 -8.51 1.31
C ARG A 221 -2.52 -8.98 0.36
N PHE A 222 -2.10 -9.39 -0.83
CA PHE A 222 -2.98 -9.95 -1.85
C PHE A 222 -3.01 -11.47 -1.70
N TYR A 223 -4.15 -12.00 -1.24
CA TYR A 223 -4.36 -13.44 -1.07
C TYR A 223 -4.76 -14.13 -2.36
N ARG A 224 -5.45 -13.39 -3.24
CA ARG A 224 -6.01 -13.89 -4.50
C ARG A 224 -5.99 -12.81 -5.57
N PRO A 225 -5.82 -13.19 -6.85
CA PRO A 225 -6.02 -12.28 -7.95
C PRO A 225 -7.49 -11.85 -8.05
N LEU A 226 -7.72 -10.58 -8.34
CA LEU A 226 -9.04 -10.04 -8.64
C LEU A 226 -9.24 -10.03 -10.16
N LEU A 227 -10.31 -10.66 -10.62
CA LEU A 227 -10.59 -10.81 -12.05
C LEU A 227 -11.45 -9.65 -12.56
N ILE A 228 -11.22 -9.25 -13.81
CA ILE A 228 -12.09 -8.30 -14.51
C ILE A 228 -13.50 -8.88 -14.62
N GLY A 229 -14.53 -8.06 -14.43
CA GLY A 229 -15.92 -8.47 -14.41
C GLY A 229 -16.42 -9.06 -13.09
N SER A 230 -15.54 -9.26 -12.09
CA SER A 230 -15.97 -9.64 -10.73
C SER A 230 -16.74 -8.53 -10.06
N VAL A 231 -17.71 -8.86 -9.23
CA VAL A 231 -18.24 -7.94 -8.23
C VAL A 231 -17.21 -7.75 -7.15
N VAL A 232 -16.87 -6.50 -6.88
CA VAL A 232 -15.95 -6.09 -5.82
C VAL A 232 -16.74 -5.47 -4.69
N GLU A 233 -16.46 -5.87 -3.47
CA GLU A 233 -16.95 -5.29 -2.24
C GLU A 233 -15.77 -4.79 -1.42
N VAL A 234 -15.73 -3.48 -1.14
CA VAL A 234 -14.72 -2.85 -0.29
C VAL A 234 -15.43 -2.35 0.96
N ARG A 235 -15.15 -2.99 2.08
CA ARG A 235 -15.75 -2.69 3.38
C ARG A 235 -14.72 -2.02 4.28
N ALA A 236 -14.98 -0.78 4.66
CA ALA A 236 -14.16 0.02 5.56
C ALA A 236 -14.88 0.19 6.90
N ARG A 237 -14.22 -0.16 8.02
CA ARG A 237 -14.78 -0.05 9.38
C ARG A 237 -13.81 0.69 10.29
N LEU A 238 -14.31 1.70 11.00
CA LEU A 238 -13.60 2.36 12.08
C LEU A 238 -13.40 1.37 13.24
N VAL A 239 -12.17 1.20 13.69
CA VAL A 239 -11.80 0.22 14.74
C VAL A 239 -11.04 0.84 15.91
N HIS A 240 -10.55 2.08 15.76
CA HIS A 240 -9.86 2.82 16.82
C HIS A 240 -9.79 4.30 16.49
N THR A 241 -9.78 5.17 17.51
CA THR A 241 -9.45 6.58 17.35
C THR A 241 -8.37 6.99 18.34
N GLY A 242 -7.33 7.66 17.84
CA GLY A 242 -6.41 8.46 18.65
C GLY A 242 -6.93 9.89 18.80
N ARG A 243 -6.15 10.80 19.37
CA ARG A 243 -6.55 12.20 19.55
C ARG A 243 -6.93 12.87 18.22
N THR A 244 -6.17 12.66 17.17
CA THR A 244 -6.36 13.27 15.85
C THR A 244 -6.48 12.23 14.74
N SER A 245 -6.35 10.93 15.03
CA SER A 245 -6.30 9.85 14.06
C SER A 245 -7.49 8.92 14.14
N MET A 246 -7.84 8.35 12.99
CA MET A 246 -8.88 7.34 12.82
C MET A 246 -8.23 6.12 12.17
N HIS A 247 -8.34 4.96 12.80
CA HIS A 247 -7.82 3.69 12.31
C HIS A 247 -8.98 2.91 11.69
N ILE A 248 -8.84 2.60 10.41
CA ILE A 248 -9.89 2.02 9.59
C ILE A 248 -9.39 0.70 9.00
N SER A 249 -10.04 -0.37 9.39
CA SER A 249 -9.80 -1.69 8.79
C SER A 249 -10.57 -1.78 7.48
N VAL A 250 -9.89 -2.18 6.40
CA VAL A 250 -10.49 -2.30 5.08
C VAL A 250 -10.34 -3.73 4.56
N HIS A 251 -11.46 -4.33 4.17
CA HIS A 251 -11.53 -5.66 3.58
C HIS A 251 -12.04 -5.55 2.15
N VAL A 252 -11.30 -6.11 1.21
CA VAL A 252 -11.72 -6.25 -0.19
C VAL A 252 -12.12 -7.71 -0.43
N ARG A 253 -13.35 -7.90 -0.87
CA ARG A 253 -13.87 -9.21 -1.27
C ARG A 253 -14.30 -9.16 -2.73
N SER A 254 -14.13 -10.24 -3.45
CA SER A 254 -14.55 -10.33 -4.84
C SER A 254 -15.20 -11.69 -5.15
N GLY A 255 -16.03 -11.73 -6.19
CA GLY A 255 -16.68 -12.96 -6.64
C GLY A 255 -17.38 -12.79 -7.97
N ASP A 256 -17.80 -13.91 -8.52
CA ASP A 256 -18.61 -13.95 -9.76
C ASP A 256 -19.93 -13.20 -9.52
N PRO A 257 -20.35 -12.29 -10.43
CA PRO A 257 -21.64 -11.59 -10.32
C PRO A 257 -22.85 -12.53 -10.32
N LYS A 258 -22.71 -13.75 -10.83
CA LYS A 258 -23.76 -14.78 -10.85
C LYS A 258 -23.93 -15.52 -9.53
N THR A 259 -23.02 -15.33 -8.56
CA THR A 259 -23.07 -15.99 -7.24
C THR A 259 -23.20 -14.95 -6.13
N VAL A 260 -23.63 -15.41 -4.94
CA VAL A 260 -23.67 -14.56 -3.73
C VAL A 260 -22.33 -14.56 -3.01
N GLU A 261 -21.52 -15.59 -3.20
CA GLU A 261 -20.26 -15.76 -2.49
C GLU A 261 -19.22 -14.70 -2.87
N ARG A 262 -18.57 -14.14 -1.86
CA ARG A 262 -17.45 -13.19 -2.01
C ARG A 262 -16.27 -13.70 -1.19
N GLN A 263 -15.14 -13.89 -1.84
CA GLN A 263 -13.91 -14.37 -1.19
C GLN A 263 -13.02 -13.17 -0.85
N LEU A 264 -12.31 -13.26 0.28
CA LEU A 264 -11.35 -12.24 0.67
C LEU A 264 -10.21 -12.20 -0.34
N THR A 265 -10.01 -11.02 -0.93
CA THR A 265 -8.94 -10.73 -1.89
C THR A 265 -7.75 -10.11 -1.19
N THR A 266 -8.00 -9.10 -0.37
CA THR A 266 -6.98 -8.42 0.45
C THR A 266 -7.63 -7.73 1.64
N HIS A 267 -6.83 -7.43 2.64
CA HIS A 267 -7.21 -6.49 3.70
C HIS A 267 -6.01 -5.61 4.08
N CYS A 268 -6.29 -4.49 4.70
CA CYS A 268 -5.26 -3.61 5.26
C CYS A 268 -5.83 -2.70 6.34
N MET A 269 -4.92 -2.03 7.07
CA MET A 269 -5.24 -0.94 7.98
C MET A 269 -4.88 0.39 7.33
N MET A 270 -5.85 1.31 7.26
CA MET A 270 -5.64 2.69 6.86
C MET A 270 -5.73 3.60 8.08
N ILE A 271 -4.86 4.62 8.14
CA ILE A 271 -4.96 5.64 9.19
C ILE A 271 -5.16 7.00 8.52
N PHE A 272 -6.21 7.67 8.95
CA PHE A 272 -6.52 9.04 8.56
C PHE A 272 -6.36 9.99 9.73
N VAL A 273 -5.93 11.20 9.46
CA VAL A 273 -5.87 12.30 10.43
C VAL A 273 -6.94 13.33 10.06
N GLY A 274 -7.73 13.74 11.05
CA GLY A 274 -8.68 14.83 10.89
C GLY A 274 -7.95 16.16 10.69
N LEU A 275 -8.46 17.01 9.82
CA LEU A 275 -7.86 18.31 9.49
C LEU A 275 -8.85 19.44 9.77
N ASP A 276 -8.32 20.54 10.32
CA ASP A 276 -8.93 21.86 10.34
C ASP A 276 -7.90 22.86 9.78
N GLU A 277 -8.31 23.66 8.81
CA GLU A 277 -7.42 24.59 8.09
C GLU A 277 -6.07 23.96 7.68
N GLN A 278 -6.11 22.71 7.19
CA GLN A 278 -4.94 21.89 6.81
C GLN A 278 -3.99 21.51 7.97
N ARG A 279 -4.41 21.69 9.22
CA ARG A 279 -3.65 21.23 10.41
C ARG A 279 -4.36 20.06 11.06
N ALA A 280 -3.56 19.17 11.68
CA ALA A 280 -4.12 18.04 12.42
C ALA A 280 -5.03 18.54 13.56
N ALA A 281 -6.28 18.08 13.54
CA ALA A 281 -7.32 18.48 14.49
C ALA A 281 -7.86 17.26 15.25
N PRO A 282 -8.37 17.46 16.49
CA PRO A 282 -9.02 16.40 17.24
C PRO A 282 -10.21 15.81 16.49
N VAL A 283 -10.33 14.47 16.52
CA VAL A 283 -11.48 13.76 15.95
C VAL A 283 -12.45 13.32 17.06
N PRO A 284 -13.75 13.12 16.75
CA PRO A 284 -14.68 12.50 17.70
C PRO A 284 -14.12 11.17 18.19
N GLN A 285 -14.15 10.93 19.49
CA GLN A 285 -13.64 9.69 20.05
C GLN A 285 -14.66 8.56 19.90
N TRP A 286 -14.21 7.43 19.34
CA TRP A 286 -15.00 6.22 19.32
C TRP A 286 -14.78 5.43 20.61
N VAL A 287 -15.88 4.99 21.20
CA VAL A 287 -15.87 4.17 22.43
C VAL A 287 -16.32 2.76 22.04
N PRO A 288 -15.48 1.72 22.25
CA PRO A 288 -15.88 0.33 22.05
C PRO A 288 -17.08 -0.04 22.92
N VAL A 289 -18.07 -0.72 22.36
CA VAL A 289 -19.32 -1.10 23.05
C VAL A 289 -19.47 -2.61 23.15
N SER A 290 -19.23 -3.33 22.05
CA SER A 290 -19.32 -4.80 22.03
C SER A 290 -17.98 -5.46 22.36
N ASP A 291 -17.99 -6.74 22.68
CA ASP A 291 -16.76 -7.53 22.87
C ASP A 291 -15.89 -7.52 21.59
N GLU A 292 -16.53 -7.54 20.43
CA GLU A 292 -15.82 -7.39 19.14
C GLU A 292 -15.14 -6.02 19.03
N ASP A 293 -15.81 -4.94 19.41
CA ASP A 293 -15.22 -3.60 19.40
C ASP A 293 -14.01 -3.49 20.31
N VAL A 294 -14.10 -4.06 21.51
CA VAL A 294 -12.98 -4.10 22.47
C VAL A 294 -11.79 -4.87 21.87
N ALA A 295 -12.04 -6.02 21.24
CA ALA A 295 -10.99 -6.80 20.57
C ALA A 295 -10.38 -6.05 19.39
N LEU A 296 -11.18 -5.36 18.57
CA LEU A 296 -10.71 -4.57 17.43
C LEU A 296 -9.89 -3.34 17.85
N ASP A 297 -10.29 -2.66 18.93
CA ASP A 297 -9.54 -1.54 19.51
C ASP A 297 -8.19 -2.01 20.05
N ALA A 298 -8.17 -3.12 20.78
CA ALA A 298 -6.93 -3.71 21.30
C ALA A 298 -6.00 -4.15 20.16
N HIS A 299 -6.56 -4.77 19.11
CA HIS A 299 -5.83 -5.13 17.91
C HIS A 299 -5.20 -3.92 17.21
N ALA A 300 -5.97 -2.84 17.02
CA ALA A 300 -5.45 -1.61 16.41
C ALA A 300 -4.29 -1.02 17.23
N ARG A 301 -4.37 -1.03 18.56
CA ARG A 301 -3.29 -0.60 19.47
C ARG A 301 -2.06 -1.48 19.33
N HIS A 302 -2.23 -2.80 19.30
CA HIS A 302 -1.13 -3.74 19.07
C HIS A 302 -0.42 -3.49 17.74
N LEU A 303 -1.18 -3.21 16.67
CA LEU A 303 -0.58 -2.83 15.38
C LEU A 303 0.20 -1.51 15.44
N ILE A 304 -0.20 -0.54 16.29
CA ILE A 304 0.58 0.69 16.51
C ILE A 304 1.94 0.35 17.11
N ASP A 305 1.98 -0.54 18.11
CA ASP A 305 3.22 -0.95 18.77
C ASP A 305 4.16 -1.67 17.80
N LEU A 306 3.65 -2.61 17.01
CA LEU A 306 4.44 -3.31 15.97
C LEU A 306 5.02 -2.34 14.93
N ARG A 307 4.22 -1.37 14.47
CA ARG A 307 4.65 -0.35 13.50
C ARG A 307 5.73 0.57 14.05
N THR A 308 5.69 0.88 15.34
CA THR A 308 6.74 1.67 15.98
C THR A 308 8.09 0.96 15.93
N GLN A 309 8.11 -0.37 15.99
CA GLN A 309 9.32 -1.18 15.79
C GLN A 309 9.82 -1.11 14.34
N THR A 310 8.92 -1.17 13.36
CA THR A 310 9.28 -1.00 11.94
C THR A 310 9.90 0.38 11.70
N ASP A 311 9.37 1.44 12.33
CA ASP A 311 9.88 2.80 12.20
C ASP A 311 11.31 2.97 12.68
N LEU A 312 11.66 2.32 13.76
CA LEU A 312 13.02 2.35 14.28
C LEU A 312 13.98 1.70 13.28
N LEU A 313 13.57 0.58 12.66
CA LEU A 313 14.37 -0.10 11.65
C LEU A 313 14.48 0.71 10.34
N ASP A 314 13.41 1.36 9.90
CA ASP A 314 13.40 2.16 8.65
C ASP A 314 14.18 3.47 8.78
N ARG A 315 14.31 4.04 9.98
CA ARG A 315 15.15 5.23 10.23
C ARG A 315 16.65 4.94 10.10
N GLU A 316 17.05 3.69 10.30
CA GLU A 316 18.42 3.24 10.12
C GLU A 316 18.78 3.01 8.62
N LEU A 317 17.79 3.04 7.71
CA LEU A 317 18.03 2.91 6.28
C LEU A 317 18.82 4.11 5.75
N PRO A 318 19.93 3.90 5.03
CA PRO A 318 20.62 4.98 4.36
C PRO A 318 19.65 5.70 3.42
N ARG A 319 19.58 7.02 3.53
CA ARG A 319 18.89 7.82 2.52
C ARG A 319 19.68 7.71 1.23
N ALA A 320 19.00 7.46 0.10
CA ALA A 320 19.66 7.40 -1.19
C ALA A 320 20.51 8.66 -1.38
N ALA A 321 21.81 8.47 -1.57
CA ALA A 321 22.68 9.55 -2.00
C ALA A 321 22.19 9.98 -3.39
N ARG A 322 21.88 11.26 -3.57
CA ARG A 322 21.51 11.88 -4.85
C ARG A 322 22.74 12.10 -5.71
#